data_2f0071e574dc708ab66df900c715d359
#
_entry.id   2f0071e574dc708ab66df900c715d359
#
_cell.length_a   1.000
_cell.length_b   1.000
_cell.length_c   1.000
_cell.angle_alpha   90.00
_cell.angle_beta   90.00
_cell.angle_gamma   90.00
#
_symmetry.space_group_name_H-M   'P 1'
#
loop_
_entity.id
_entity.type
_entity.pdbx_description
1 polymer ?
#
loop_
_entity_poly.entity_id
_entity_poly.type
_entity_poly.pdbx_seq_one_letter_code
_entity_poly.pdbx_strand_id
1 'polypeptide(L)'
;MNPQTDVLVIGGGNAALCAALVAAEAGATVKILEASPKAWRGGNSSHTRNVRCMHDAPQDVLVDAYPEEEYWQDLLKVTGGQTNEHLARLVIRSSATFRTWMHKHGVRFQPSLSGALHT
;
A
#
# COMPACT_ATOMS: atom_id res chain seq x y z
N MET A 1 -16.80 30.27 -11.45
CA MET A 1 -16.17 30.12 -10.11
C MET A 1 -15.11 29.02 -10.20
N ASN A 2 -13.89 29.31 -9.81
CA ASN A 2 -12.91 28.23 -9.63
C ASN A 2 -13.39 27.34 -8.48
N PRO A 3 -13.61 26.05 -8.70
CA PRO A 3 -13.96 25.16 -7.60
C PRO A 3 -12.83 25.15 -6.60
N GLN A 4 -13.12 25.53 -5.38
CA GLN A 4 -12.17 25.50 -4.30
C GLN A 4 -11.81 24.06 -4.01
N THR A 5 -10.53 23.74 -3.90
CA THR A 5 -10.01 22.40 -3.62
C THR A 5 -9.41 22.41 -2.22
N ASP A 6 -9.90 21.53 -1.34
CA ASP A 6 -9.40 21.45 0.03
C ASP A 6 -8.05 20.73 0.08
N VAL A 7 -7.88 19.69 -0.74
CA VAL A 7 -6.66 18.86 -0.79
C VAL A 7 -6.18 18.72 -2.23
N LEU A 8 -4.95 19.13 -2.47
CA LEU A 8 -4.25 18.92 -3.73
C LEU A 8 -3.22 17.81 -3.57
N VAL A 9 -3.39 16.72 -4.34
CA VAL A 9 -2.48 15.58 -4.35
C VAL A 9 -1.62 15.63 -5.60
N ILE A 10 -0.31 15.59 -5.44
CA ILE A 10 0.66 15.62 -6.53
C ILE A 10 1.18 14.20 -6.79
N GLY A 11 0.86 13.67 -7.97
CA GLY A 11 1.20 12.32 -8.42
C GLY A 11 -0.02 11.40 -8.48
N GLY A 12 0.11 10.26 -9.16
CA GLY A 12 -0.95 9.28 -9.38
C GLY A 12 -0.57 7.84 -9.02
N GLY A 13 0.48 7.65 -8.19
CA GLY A 13 0.84 6.33 -7.65
C GLY A 13 -0.04 5.92 -6.46
N ASN A 14 0.18 4.73 -5.90
CA ASN A 14 -0.64 4.20 -4.81
C ASN A 14 -0.70 5.13 -3.60
N ALA A 15 0.41 5.73 -3.18
CA ALA A 15 0.42 6.66 -2.06
C ALA A 15 -0.51 7.86 -2.29
N ALA A 16 -0.47 8.42 -3.50
CA ALA A 16 -1.33 9.55 -3.90
C ALA A 16 -2.81 9.15 -3.93
N LEU A 17 -3.12 7.99 -4.50
CA LEU A 17 -4.49 7.48 -4.57
C LEU A 17 -5.06 7.16 -3.19
N CYS A 18 -4.27 6.55 -2.31
CA CYS A 18 -4.68 6.31 -0.92
C CYS A 18 -4.94 7.62 -0.17
N ALA A 19 -4.04 8.60 -0.29
CA ALA A 19 -4.24 9.91 0.33
C ALA A 19 -5.50 10.61 -0.18
N ALA A 20 -5.74 10.56 -1.50
CA ALA A 20 -6.93 11.14 -2.11
C ALA A 20 -8.22 10.48 -1.64
N LEU A 21 -8.24 9.13 -1.54
CA LEU A 21 -9.40 8.39 -1.05
C LEU A 21 -9.71 8.73 0.41
N VAL A 22 -8.70 8.73 1.28
CA VAL A 22 -8.88 9.06 2.70
C VAL A 22 -9.39 10.49 2.88
N ALA A 23 -8.85 11.46 2.13
CA ALA A 23 -9.31 12.84 2.18
C ALA A 23 -10.77 12.96 1.69
N ALA A 24 -11.12 12.28 0.60
CA ALA A 24 -12.48 12.28 0.07
C ALA A 24 -13.48 11.60 1.02
N GLU A 25 -13.10 10.50 1.67
CA GLU A 25 -13.91 9.85 2.71
C GLU A 25 -14.15 10.76 3.92
N ALA A 26 -13.21 11.65 4.21
CA ALA A 26 -13.36 12.68 5.24
C ALA A 26 -14.21 13.90 4.80
N GLY A 27 -14.75 13.87 3.58
CA GLY A 27 -15.61 14.93 3.03
C GLY A 27 -14.89 16.08 2.34
N ALA A 28 -13.55 15.98 2.15
CA ALA A 28 -12.78 17.00 1.46
C ALA A 28 -12.98 16.95 -0.07
N THR A 29 -12.95 18.12 -0.72
CA THR A 29 -12.82 18.20 -2.17
C THR A 29 -11.37 17.97 -2.57
N VAL A 30 -11.12 16.94 -3.38
CA VAL A 30 -9.76 16.51 -3.73
C VAL A 30 -9.48 16.69 -5.22
N LYS A 31 -8.30 17.20 -5.52
CA LYS A 31 -7.77 17.25 -6.88
C LYS A 31 -6.44 16.51 -6.95
N ILE A 32 -6.31 15.64 -7.93
CA ILE A 32 -5.05 14.91 -8.20
C ILE A 32 -4.43 15.52 -9.47
N LEU A 33 -3.14 15.83 -9.39
CA LEU A 33 -2.33 16.24 -10.53
C LEU A 33 -1.30 15.15 -10.82
N GLU A 34 -1.36 14.60 -12.04
CA GLU A 34 -0.41 13.60 -12.52
C GLU A 34 0.29 14.12 -13.77
N ALA A 35 1.62 14.09 -13.76
CA ALA A 35 2.43 14.59 -14.87
C ALA A 35 2.49 13.62 -16.05
N SER A 36 2.35 12.32 -15.79
CA SER A 36 2.44 11.30 -16.84
C SER A 36 1.16 11.22 -17.67
N PRO A 37 1.26 10.99 -18.97
CA PRO A 37 0.10 10.68 -19.80
C PRO A 37 -0.69 9.48 -19.26
N LYS A 38 -1.98 9.41 -19.58
CA LYS A 38 -2.89 8.36 -19.09
C LYS A 38 -2.35 6.95 -19.25
N ALA A 39 -1.62 6.66 -20.33
CA ALA A 39 -1.05 5.33 -20.60
C ALA A 39 0.11 4.96 -19.66
N TRP A 40 0.77 5.94 -19.04
CA TRP A 40 1.99 5.75 -18.24
C TRP A 40 1.84 6.20 -16.78
N ARG A 41 0.63 6.65 -16.40
CA ARG A 41 0.38 7.09 -15.02
C ARG A 41 0.49 5.94 -14.03
N GLY A 42 0.77 6.27 -12.77
CA GLY A 42 0.83 5.29 -11.66
C GLY A 42 2.25 4.99 -11.18
N GLY A 43 3.27 5.40 -11.92
CA GLY A 43 4.68 5.22 -11.55
C GLY A 43 5.02 3.76 -11.26
N ASN A 44 5.85 3.50 -10.27
CA ASN A 44 6.24 2.14 -9.87
C ASN A 44 5.06 1.28 -9.40
N SER A 45 3.97 1.88 -8.95
CA SER A 45 2.77 1.15 -8.51
C SER A 45 2.13 0.34 -9.63
N SER A 46 2.22 0.79 -10.88
CA SER A 46 1.70 0.08 -12.05
C SER A 46 2.47 -1.22 -12.38
N HIS A 47 3.67 -1.37 -11.83
CA HIS A 47 4.53 -2.55 -12.01
C HIS A 47 4.48 -3.50 -10.81
N THR A 48 3.80 -3.13 -9.74
CA THR A 48 3.69 -3.92 -8.51
C THR A 48 2.56 -4.94 -8.64
N ARG A 49 2.84 -6.20 -8.33
CA ARG A 49 1.86 -7.29 -8.35
C ARG A 49 1.57 -7.85 -6.96
N ASN A 50 2.53 -7.75 -6.07
CA ASN A 50 2.47 -8.37 -4.75
C ASN A 50 2.42 -7.32 -3.65
N VAL A 51 1.64 -7.61 -2.64
CA VAL A 51 1.57 -6.81 -1.42
C VAL A 51 1.93 -7.72 -0.25
N ARG A 52 2.88 -7.28 0.56
CA ARG A 52 3.28 -7.97 1.77
C ARG A 52 2.51 -7.36 2.95
N CYS A 53 1.83 -8.19 3.71
CA CYS A 53 1.01 -7.77 4.84
C CYS A 53 1.36 -8.54 6.09
N MET A 54 1.58 -7.84 7.20
CA MET A 54 1.70 -8.42 8.53
C MET A 54 0.38 -9.09 8.94
N HIS A 55 0.44 -10.31 9.49
CA HIS A 55 -0.71 -11.04 10.01
C HIS A 55 -0.27 -12.12 11.00
N ASP A 56 -1.08 -12.36 12.02
CA ASP A 56 -0.75 -13.28 13.11
C ASP A 56 -1.26 -14.71 12.88
N ALA A 57 -2.15 -14.90 11.92
CA ALA A 57 -2.76 -16.19 11.60
C ALA A 57 -3.16 -16.25 10.13
N PRO A 58 -3.38 -17.45 9.57
CA PRO A 58 -3.92 -17.59 8.23
C PRO A 58 -5.22 -16.83 8.05
N GLN A 59 -5.35 -16.17 6.93
CA GLN A 59 -6.53 -15.44 6.53
C GLN A 59 -6.80 -15.79 5.06
N ASP A 60 -8.03 -15.74 4.62
CA ASP A 60 -8.52 -15.71 3.25
C ASP A 60 -7.45 -16.07 2.15
N VAL A 61 -6.67 -15.08 1.72
CA VAL A 61 -5.61 -15.23 0.71
C VAL A 61 -4.19 -15.28 1.30
N LEU A 62 -4.07 -15.20 2.63
CA LEU A 62 -2.79 -15.23 3.34
C LEU A 62 -2.64 -16.58 4.03
N VAL A 63 -1.50 -17.24 3.79
CA VAL A 63 -1.15 -18.52 4.42
C VAL A 63 -0.24 -18.27 5.62
N ASP A 64 -0.24 -19.20 6.57
CA ASP A 64 0.59 -19.16 7.77
C ASP A 64 0.41 -17.88 8.62
N ALA A 65 1.43 -17.49 9.35
CA ALA A 65 1.54 -16.23 10.05
C ALA A 65 2.75 -15.46 9.50
N TYR A 66 2.68 -14.15 9.57
CA TYR A 66 3.79 -13.28 9.21
C TYR A 66 3.82 -12.09 10.18
N PRO A 67 4.36 -12.29 11.38
CA PRO A 67 4.36 -11.31 12.44
C PRO A 67 5.30 -10.13 12.16
N GLU A 68 5.14 -9.04 12.93
CA GLU A 68 5.91 -7.81 12.77
C GLU A 68 7.43 -8.05 12.73
N GLU A 69 7.93 -8.90 13.64
CA GLU A 69 9.36 -9.10 13.77
C GLU A 69 9.96 -9.87 12.58
N GLU A 70 9.24 -10.86 12.06
CA GLU A 70 9.66 -11.58 10.87
C GLU A 70 9.70 -10.63 9.65
N TYR A 71 8.66 -9.82 9.47
CA TYR A 71 8.65 -8.82 8.42
C TYR A 71 9.80 -7.81 8.56
N TRP A 72 10.08 -7.39 9.80
CA TRP A 72 11.20 -6.50 10.08
C TRP A 72 12.54 -7.12 9.71
N GLN A 73 12.79 -8.38 10.07
CA GLN A 73 14.02 -9.09 9.74
C GLN A 73 14.19 -9.28 8.23
N ASP A 74 13.12 -9.61 7.52
CA ASP A 74 13.12 -9.68 6.06
C ASP A 74 13.47 -8.33 5.42
N LEU A 75 12.93 -7.24 5.94
CA LEU A 75 13.21 -5.91 5.45
C LEU A 75 14.68 -5.53 5.66
N LEU A 76 15.24 -5.82 6.84
CA LEU A 76 16.66 -5.61 7.13
C LEU A 76 17.55 -6.39 6.17
N LYS A 77 17.21 -7.65 5.91
CA LYS A 77 17.94 -8.51 4.97
C LYS A 77 17.96 -7.92 3.56
N VAL A 78 16.81 -7.45 3.06
CA VAL A 78 16.69 -6.89 1.71
C VAL A 78 17.39 -5.54 1.58
N THR A 79 17.32 -4.71 2.60
CA THR A 79 17.94 -3.36 2.60
C THR A 79 19.39 -3.34 3.04
N GLY A 80 19.96 -4.50 3.43
CA GLY A 80 21.30 -4.55 4.04
C GLY A 80 21.39 -3.76 5.35
N GLY A 81 20.31 -3.65 6.09
CA GLY A 81 20.22 -2.88 7.33
C GLY A 81 20.06 -1.36 7.13
N GLN A 82 20.01 -0.90 5.89
CA GLN A 82 19.88 0.54 5.57
C GLN A 82 18.41 0.94 5.43
N THR A 83 17.76 1.15 6.56
CA THR A 83 16.36 1.61 6.58
C THR A 83 16.10 2.45 7.83
N ASN A 84 15.05 3.28 7.76
CA ASN A 84 14.55 4.00 8.92
C ASN A 84 13.61 3.10 9.69
N GLU A 85 14.02 2.61 10.85
CA GLU A 85 13.22 1.67 11.65
C GLU A 85 11.84 2.22 12.02
N HIS A 86 11.76 3.48 12.42
CA HIS A 86 10.48 4.09 12.81
C HIS A 86 9.47 4.06 11.66
N LEU A 87 9.88 4.50 10.48
CA LEU A 87 9.01 4.50 9.29
C LEU A 87 8.71 3.08 8.81
N ALA A 88 9.68 2.19 8.85
CA ALA A 88 9.51 0.81 8.45
C ALA A 88 8.48 0.09 9.34
N ARG A 89 8.62 0.21 10.66
CA ARG A 89 7.65 -0.38 11.60
C ARG A 89 6.27 0.23 11.50
N LEU A 90 6.15 1.52 11.21
CA LEU A 90 4.87 2.16 10.90
C LEU A 90 4.19 1.49 9.69
N VAL A 91 4.93 1.29 8.61
CA VAL A 91 4.42 0.63 7.39
C VAL A 91 4.06 -0.82 7.66
N ILE A 92 4.91 -1.57 8.36
CA ILE A 92 4.67 -2.97 8.72
C ILE A 92 3.36 -3.10 9.50
N ARG A 93 3.20 -2.34 10.58
CA ARG A 93 1.99 -2.36 11.42
C ARG A 93 0.73 -1.94 10.64
N SER A 94 0.84 -0.91 9.81
CA SER A 94 -0.27 -0.45 8.97
C SER A 94 -0.67 -1.49 7.92
N SER A 95 0.24 -2.36 7.49
CA SER A 95 -0.05 -3.40 6.51
C SER A 95 -1.05 -4.45 7.02
N ALA A 96 -1.20 -4.61 8.32
CA ALA A 96 -2.16 -5.56 8.90
C ALA A 96 -3.62 -5.28 8.50
N THR A 97 -3.97 -4.02 8.32
CA THR A 97 -5.33 -3.60 7.93
C THR A 97 -5.44 -3.17 6.47
N PHE A 98 -4.32 -3.03 5.79
CA PHE A 98 -4.24 -2.50 4.43
C PHE A 98 -5.08 -3.31 3.44
N ARG A 99 -5.02 -4.64 3.48
CA ARG A 99 -5.74 -5.51 2.56
C ARG A 99 -7.26 -5.32 2.69
N THR A 100 -7.78 -5.28 3.91
CA THR A 100 -9.20 -5.06 4.19
C THR A 100 -9.65 -3.69 3.70
N TRP A 101 -8.84 -2.67 3.93
CA TRP A 101 -9.12 -1.32 3.45
C TRP A 101 -9.13 -1.25 1.91
N MET A 102 -8.16 -1.84 1.24
CA MET A 102 -8.10 -1.90 -0.22
C MET A 102 -9.29 -2.68 -0.81
N HIS A 103 -9.68 -3.79 -0.18
CA HIS A 103 -10.84 -4.58 -0.60
C HIS A 103 -12.13 -3.76 -0.54
N LYS A 104 -12.32 -2.97 0.52
CA LYS A 104 -13.44 -2.02 0.63
C LYS A 104 -13.51 -1.05 -0.55
N HIS A 105 -12.37 -0.70 -1.13
CA HIS A 105 -12.26 0.17 -2.33
C HIS A 105 -12.27 -0.60 -3.66
N GLY A 106 -12.70 -1.85 -3.66
CA GLY A 106 -12.90 -2.65 -4.88
C GLY A 106 -11.67 -3.41 -5.37
N VAL A 107 -10.55 -3.38 -4.63
CA VAL A 107 -9.37 -4.18 -4.98
C VAL A 107 -9.62 -5.64 -4.66
N ARG A 108 -9.32 -6.52 -5.62
CA ARG A 108 -9.41 -7.97 -5.45
C ARG A 108 -8.03 -8.56 -5.23
N PHE A 109 -7.93 -9.42 -4.24
CA PHE A 109 -6.71 -10.17 -3.94
C PHE A 109 -6.89 -11.64 -4.29
N GLN A 110 -5.80 -12.30 -4.60
CA GLN A 110 -5.75 -13.75 -4.82
C GLN A 110 -4.59 -14.35 -4.04
N PRO A 111 -4.65 -15.63 -3.67
CA PRO A 111 -3.51 -16.31 -3.07
C PRO A 111 -2.28 -16.28 -3.97
N SER A 112 -1.10 -16.39 -3.38
CA SER A 112 0.13 -16.59 -4.15
C SER A 112 0.03 -17.89 -4.95
N LEU A 113 0.37 -17.83 -6.24
CA LEU A 113 0.35 -19.00 -7.12
C LEU A 113 1.45 -20.03 -6.76
N SER A 114 2.50 -19.60 -6.07
CA SER A 114 3.63 -20.43 -5.66
C SER A 114 3.62 -20.81 -4.19
N GLY A 115 2.54 -20.55 -3.47
CA GLY A 115 2.48 -20.68 -2.02
C GLY A 115 3.13 -19.51 -1.30
N ALA A 116 3.44 -19.65 -0.02
CA ALA A 116 4.14 -18.62 0.74
C ALA A 116 5.50 -18.34 0.10
N LEU A 117 5.83 -17.08 -0.06
CA LEU A 117 7.18 -16.67 -0.48
C LEU A 117 8.14 -16.89 0.70
N HIS A 118 8.54 -18.13 0.89
CA HIS A 118 9.67 -18.45 1.73
C HIS A 118 10.93 -18.34 0.87
N THR A 119 11.69 -17.30 1.07
CA THR A 119 13.06 -17.20 0.56
C THR A 119 13.99 -16.87 1.70
#